data_53ef43b0b4820ece2a4c3664ec66dc94
#
_entry.id   53ef43b0b4820ece2a4c3664ec66dc94
#
_cell.length_a   1.000
_cell.length_b   1.000
_cell.length_c   1.000
_cell.angle_alpha   90.00
_cell.angle_beta   90.00
_cell.angle_gamma   90.00
#
_symmetry.space_group_name_H-M   'P 1'
#
loop_
_entity.id
_entity.type
_entity.pdbx_description
1 polymer ?
#
loop_
_entity_poly.entity_id
_entity_poly.type
_entity_poly.pdbx_seq_one_letter_code
_entity_poly.pdbx_strand_id
1 'polypeptide(L)'
;MTCRSSRTRLSVSLVKKMNSRDKGARAERELAGILRQHGFDCRRGQQYCGSNGDADVVGLPGIHIECKHVERLNLYDAMAQSIHDARDGELPAVFHRKNHSQWLVTMRLSDWITIFLEYFSGR
;
A
#
# COMPACT_ATOMS: atom_id res chain seq x y z
N MET A 1 -33.07 1.28 11.88
CA MET A 1 -32.12 1.93 11.20
C MET A 1 -32.22 3.36 11.24
N THR A 2 -33.30 3.82 11.38
CA THR A 2 -33.46 5.20 11.29
C THR A 2 -33.00 5.94 12.49
N CYS A 3 -33.16 5.38 13.64
CA CYS A 3 -32.68 6.09 14.79
C CYS A 3 -31.25 6.33 14.62
N ARG A 4 -30.77 5.70 13.70
CA ARG A 4 -29.45 5.88 13.38
C ARG A 4 -29.14 7.21 12.84
N SER A 5 -30.11 8.01 12.49
CA SER A 5 -29.77 9.25 11.84
C SER A 5 -28.85 10.07 12.70
N SER A 6 -29.13 10.26 13.96
CA SER A 6 -28.21 11.07 14.75
C SER A 6 -26.93 10.30 15.04
N ARG A 7 -27.02 9.02 15.28
CA ARG A 7 -25.81 8.25 15.45
C ARG A 7 -24.98 8.22 14.20
N THR A 8 -25.64 8.11 13.06
CA THR A 8 -24.97 8.11 11.80
C THR A 8 -24.23 9.43 11.63
N ARG A 9 -24.85 10.51 12.03
CA ARG A 9 -24.22 11.81 11.92
C ARG A 9 -22.98 11.89 12.79
N LEU A 10 -23.05 11.39 14.00
CA LEU A 10 -21.91 11.36 14.87
C LEU A 10 -20.80 10.49 14.28
N SER A 11 -21.17 9.34 13.77
CA SER A 11 -20.21 8.45 13.17
C SER A 11 -19.49 9.10 12.00
N VAL A 12 -20.24 9.80 11.17
CA VAL A 12 -19.64 10.48 10.03
C VAL A 12 -18.66 11.54 10.52
N SER A 13 -19.03 12.24 11.57
CA SER A 13 -18.15 13.26 12.12
C SER A 13 -16.86 12.63 12.64
N LEU A 14 -16.98 11.50 13.32
CA LEU A 14 -15.80 10.80 13.81
C LEU A 14 -14.96 10.28 12.66
N VAL A 15 -15.60 9.75 11.65
CA VAL A 15 -14.88 9.24 10.50
C VAL A 15 -14.11 10.36 9.81
N LYS A 16 -14.70 11.54 9.74
CA LYS A 16 -14.00 12.67 9.16
C LYS A 16 -12.78 13.04 9.95
N LYS A 17 -12.83 12.83 11.26
CA LYS A 17 -11.67 13.11 12.09
C LYS A 17 -10.62 12.03 11.99
N MET A 18 -11.01 10.85 11.54
CA MET A 18 -10.04 9.84 11.24
C MET A 18 -9.35 10.29 9.96
N ASN A 19 -8.19 10.83 10.15
CA ASN A 19 -7.48 11.47 9.07
C ASN A 19 -6.88 10.46 8.11
N SER A 20 -6.18 10.96 7.12
CA SER A 20 -5.57 10.12 6.12
C SER A 20 -4.52 9.18 6.71
N ARG A 21 -3.93 9.56 7.84
CA ARG A 21 -2.96 8.67 8.50
C ARG A 21 -3.63 7.38 8.95
N ASP A 22 -4.81 7.49 9.58
CA ASP A 22 -5.51 6.30 10.05
C ASP A 22 -5.97 5.44 8.89
N LYS A 23 -6.44 6.06 7.83
CA LYS A 23 -6.84 5.34 6.64
C LYS A 23 -5.65 4.63 6.01
N GLY A 24 -4.51 5.31 5.97
CA GLY A 24 -3.29 4.73 5.45
C GLY A 24 -2.83 3.54 6.25
N ALA A 25 -2.83 3.67 7.58
CA ALA A 25 -2.41 2.57 8.44
C ALA A 25 -3.33 1.36 8.30
N ARG A 26 -4.63 1.62 8.15
CA ARG A 26 -5.57 0.53 7.98
C ARG A 26 -5.34 -0.20 6.66
N ALA A 27 -5.07 0.55 5.60
CA ALA A 27 -4.80 -0.04 4.30
C ALA A 27 -3.52 -0.87 4.33
N GLU A 28 -2.51 -0.38 5.01
CA GLU A 28 -1.25 -1.11 5.13
C GLU A 28 -1.47 -2.44 5.86
N ARG A 29 -2.27 -2.42 6.91
CA ARG A 29 -2.57 -3.65 7.64
C ARG A 29 -3.38 -4.62 6.78
N GLU A 30 -4.32 -4.10 6.01
CA GLU A 30 -5.11 -4.91 5.11
C GLU A 30 -4.23 -5.59 4.07
N LEU A 31 -3.37 -4.83 3.44
CA LEU A 31 -2.49 -5.36 2.40
C LEU A 31 -1.55 -6.41 2.99
N ALA A 32 -0.96 -6.11 4.14
CA ALA A 32 -0.07 -7.07 4.79
C ALA A 32 -0.81 -8.37 5.11
N GLY A 33 -2.06 -8.26 5.54
CA GLY A 33 -2.87 -9.44 5.81
C GLY A 33 -3.12 -10.29 4.58
N ILE A 34 -3.41 -9.64 3.46
CA ILE A 34 -3.62 -10.35 2.20
C ILE A 34 -2.35 -11.10 1.81
N LEU A 35 -1.20 -10.43 1.90
CA LEU A 35 0.06 -11.06 1.52
C LEU A 35 0.40 -12.22 2.45
N ARG A 36 0.09 -12.11 3.74
CA ARG A 36 0.29 -13.22 4.67
C ARG A 36 -0.55 -14.43 4.28
N GLN A 37 -1.75 -14.21 3.77
CA GLN A 37 -2.61 -15.31 3.32
C GLN A 37 -1.98 -16.08 2.17
N HIS A 38 -1.08 -15.44 1.45
CA HIS A 38 -0.40 -16.07 0.33
C HIS A 38 1.00 -16.60 0.71
N GLY A 39 1.30 -16.62 1.99
CA GLY A 39 2.54 -17.25 2.46
C GLY A 39 3.70 -16.31 2.69
N PHE A 40 3.50 -14.99 2.56
CA PHE A 40 4.58 -14.04 2.80
C PHE A 40 4.46 -13.46 4.19
N ASP A 41 5.58 -13.37 4.88
CA ASP A 41 5.60 -12.87 6.25
C ASP A 41 5.60 -11.34 6.24
N CYS A 42 4.51 -10.77 5.77
CA CYS A 42 4.40 -9.33 5.62
C CYS A 42 3.75 -8.70 6.83
N ARG A 43 4.16 -7.47 7.10
CA ARG A 43 3.59 -6.69 8.17
C ARG A 43 3.73 -5.22 7.82
N ARG A 44 3.01 -4.39 8.54
CA ARG A 44 3.12 -2.98 8.36
C ARG A 44 4.52 -2.53 8.75
N GLY A 45 5.12 -1.68 7.94
CA GLY A 45 6.45 -1.16 8.25
C GLY A 45 6.39 -0.14 9.35
N GLN A 46 7.56 0.17 9.93
CA GLN A 46 7.66 1.18 10.96
C GLN A 46 8.03 2.49 10.33
N GLN A 47 7.17 3.48 10.55
CA GLN A 47 7.33 4.79 9.99
C GLN A 47 7.81 5.71 11.10
N TYR A 48 9.06 6.08 11.08
CA TYR A 48 9.58 7.01 12.07
C TYR A 48 9.53 8.42 11.49
N CYS A 49 9.55 9.36 12.37
CA CYS A 49 9.72 10.74 11.95
C CYS A 49 11.01 10.85 11.20
N GLY A 50 10.97 11.51 10.11
CA GLY A 50 12.14 11.61 9.30
C GLY A 50 12.05 10.56 8.23
N SER A 51 12.86 10.60 7.32
CA SER A 51 12.81 9.81 6.16
C SER A 51 13.37 8.47 6.38
N ASN A 52 13.75 7.66 5.85
CA ASN A 52 14.47 6.40 6.01
C ASN A 52 13.74 5.39 6.86
N GLY A 53 12.44 5.52 6.98
CA GLY A 53 11.67 4.47 7.60
C GLY A 53 11.54 3.29 6.66
N ASP A 54 10.94 2.24 7.16
CA ASP A 54 10.64 1.08 6.35
C ASP A 54 9.69 1.44 5.23
N ALA A 55 9.60 0.59 4.23
CA ALA A 55 8.50 0.63 3.28
C ALA A 55 7.19 0.55 4.06
N ASP A 56 6.10 0.93 3.41
CA ASP A 56 4.79 0.91 4.07
C ASP A 56 4.41 -0.49 4.54
N VAL A 57 4.75 -1.49 3.76
CA VAL A 57 4.58 -2.89 4.12
C VAL A 57 5.91 -3.58 3.85
N VAL A 58 6.36 -4.38 4.81
CA VAL A 58 7.65 -5.07 4.70
C VAL A 58 7.40 -6.58 4.72
N GLY A 59 8.38 -7.33 4.28
CA GLY A 59 8.32 -8.79 4.32
C GLY A 59 8.11 -9.44 2.97
N LEU A 60 7.94 -8.67 1.91
CA LEU A 60 7.85 -9.22 0.56
C LEU A 60 9.24 -9.15 -0.06
N PRO A 61 9.87 -10.31 -0.32
CA PRO A 61 11.28 -10.30 -0.74
C PRO A 61 11.50 -9.53 -2.03
N GLY A 62 12.45 -8.61 -2.00
CA GLY A 62 12.89 -7.91 -3.20
C GLY A 62 11.99 -6.81 -3.70
N ILE A 63 10.89 -6.55 -3.02
CA ILE A 63 9.94 -5.53 -3.47
C ILE A 63 9.79 -4.47 -2.39
N HIS A 64 9.92 -3.21 -2.79
CA HIS A 64 9.66 -2.09 -1.90
C HIS A 64 8.22 -1.64 -2.13
N ILE A 65 7.39 -1.76 -1.10
CA ILE A 65 5.96 -1.51 -1.23
C ILE A 65 5.59 -0.13 -0.72
N GLU A 66 5.08 0.70 -1.62
CA GLU A 66 4.41 1.93 -1.27
C GLU A 66 2.92 1.65 -1.34
N CYS A 67 2.20 1.89 -0.25
CA CYS A 67 0.80 1.50 -0.15
C CYS A 67 -0.08 2.75 -0.17
N LYS A 68 -1.08 2.77 -1.04
CA LYS A 68 -1.97 3.92 -1.17
C LYS A 68 -3.43 3.47 -1.25
N HIS A 69 -4.26 4.07 -0.43
CA HIS A 69 -5.69 3.85 -0.47
C HIS A 69 -6.37 5.21 -0.52
N VAL A 70 -6.50 5.76 -1.72
CA VAL A 70 -7.06 7.08 -1.94
C VAL A 70 -7.90 7.05 -3.20
N GLU A 71 -8.88 7.96 -3.27
CA GLU A 71 -9.78 7.98 -4.42
C GLU A 71 -9.13 8.59 -5.65
N ARG A 72 -8.29 9.58 -5.45
CA ARG A 72 -7.61 10.24 -6.57
C ARG A 72 -6.11 10.19 -6.31
N LEU A 73 -5.50 9.18 -6.84
CA LEU A 73 -4.08 8.96 -6.63
C LEU A 73 -3.28 9.61 -7.73
N ASN A 74 -2.31 10.44 -7.35
CA ASN A 74 -1.30 10.84 -8.30
C ASN A 74 -0.29 9.68 -8.38
N LEU A 75 -0.51 8.81 -9.33
CA LEU A 75 0.23 7.57 -9.40
C LEU A 75 1.71 7.79 -9.69
N TYR A 76 2.03 8.77 -10.54
CA TYR A 76 3.43 9.04 -10.84
C TYR A 76 4.17 9.59 -9.62
N ASP A 77 3.50 10.40 -8.80
CA ASP A 77 4.14 10.87 -7.57
C ASP A 77 4.36 9.72 -6.60
N ALA A 78 3.37 8.84 -6.47
CA ALA A 78 3.52 7.68 -5.59
C ALA A 78 4.65 6.78 -6.07
N MET A 79 4.75 6.60 -7.38
CA MET A 79 5.81 5.79 -7.95
C MET A 79 7.18 6.43 -7.71
N ALA A 80 7.26 7.75 -7.86
CA ALA A 80 8.50 8.46 -7.59
C ALA A 80 8.91 8.30 -6.13
N GLN A 81 7.95 8.31 -5.22
CA GLN A 81 8.24 8.12 -3.81
C GLN A 81 8.80 6.71 -3.56
N SER A 82 8.17 5.70 -4.16
CA SER A 82 8.64 4.33 -4.00
C SER A 82 10.04 4.15 -4.55
N ILE A 83 10.30 4.75 -5.72
CA ILE A 83 11.62 4.69 -6.33
C ILE A 83 12.66 5.35 -5.43
N HIS A 84 12.32 6.51 -4.89
CA HIS A 84 13.25 7.25 -4.03
C HIS A 84 13.59 6.47 -2.76
N ASP A 85 12.61 5.78 -2.20
CA ASP A 85 12.78 5.10 -0.92
C ASP A 85 13.28 3.67 -1.02
N ALA A 86 13.22 3.07 -2.20
CA ALA A 86 13.67 1.69 -2.37
C ALA A 86 15.16 1.58 -2.12
N ARG A 87 15.55 0.49 -1.48
CA ARG A 87 16.95 0.22 -1.23
C ARG A 87 17.53 -0.56 -2.39
N ASP A 88 18.87 -0.65 -2.42
CA ASP A 88 19.53 -1.42 -3.46
C ASP A 88 19.03 -2.86 -3.42
N GLY A 89 18.72 -3.38 -4.59
CA GLY A 89 18.23 -4.75 -4.69
C GLY A 89 16.73 -4.88 -4.56
N GLU A 90 16.04 -3.77 -4.27
CA GLU A 90 14.58 -3.79 -4.19
C GLU A 90 13.98 -3.16 -5.43
N LEU A 91 12.91 -3.76 -5.92
CA LEU A 91 12.14 -3.18 -7.02
C LEU A 91 11.02 -2.35 -6.41
N PRO A 92 10.94 -1.06 -6.76
CA PRO A 92 9.88 -0.22 -6.20
C PRO A 92 8.54 -0.49 -6.85
N ALA A 93 7.49 -0.50 -6.04
CA ALA A 93 6.14 -0.72 -6.54
C ALA A 93 5.16 0.08 -5.72
N VAL A 94 4.01 0.39 -6.31
CA VAL A 94 2.90 1.02 -5.61
C VAL A 94 1.76 0.03 -5.61
N PHE A 95 1.33 -0.36 -4.42
CA PHE A 95 0.16 -1.21 -4.22
C PHE A 95 -0.97 -0.29 -3.82
N HIS A 96 -2.01 -0.21 -4.62
CA HIS A 96 -3.01 0.82 -4.40
C HIS A 96 -4.41 0.37 -4.74
N ARG A 97 -5.37 1.06 -4.16
CA ARG A 97 -6.77 0.86 -4.52
C ARG A 97 -7.59 2.09 -4.14
N LYS A 98 -8.73 2.21 -4.76
CA LYS A 98 -9.78 3.14 -4.36
C LYS A 98 -10.74 2.40 -3.43
N ASN A 99 -11.67 3.14 -2.83
CA ASN A 99 -12.74 2.51 -2.06
C ASN A 99 -13.49 1.55 -2.97
N HIS A 100 -13.84 0.39 -2.44
CA HIS A 100 -14.65 -0.62 -3.14
C HIS A 100 -14.04 -1.10 -4.45
N SER A 101 -12.73 -1.05 -4.55
CA SER A 101 -12.01 -1.48 -5.77
C SER A 101 -10.96 -2.50 -5.41
N GLN A 102 -10.54 -3.23 -6.42
CA GLN A 102 -9.50 -4.24 -6.24
C GLN A 102 -8.15 -3.56 -6.03
N TRP A 103 -7.28 -4.25 -5.33
CA TRP A 103 -5.90 -3.84 -5.24
C TRP A 103 -5.22 -3.97 -6.58
N LEU A 104 -4.42 -2.97 -6.93
CA LEU A 104 -3.61 -2.97 -8.13
C LEU A 104 -2.15 -2.80 -7.75
N VAL A 105 -1.28 -3.29 -8.58
CA VAL A 105 0.16 -3.11 -8.39
C VAL A 105 0.71 -2.40 -9.60
N THR A 106 1.42 -1.30 -9.35
CA THR A 106 2.06 -0.53 -10.41
C THR A 106 3.55 -0.54 -10.19
N MET A 107 4.31 -0.73 -11.24
CA MET A 107 5.76 -0.63 -11.18
C MET A 107 6.28 -0.18 -12.55
N ARG A 108 7.56 0.17 -12.60
CA ARG A 108 8.15 0.57 -13.87
C ARG A 108 8.16 -0.61 -14.82
N LEU A 109 7.99 -0.33 -16.10
CA LEU A 109 7.99 -1.39 -17.09
C LEU A 109 9.28 -2.22 -17.02
N SER A 110 10.43 -1.56 -16.82
CA SER A 110 11.69 -2.29 -16.75
C SER A 110 11.72 -3.28 -15.60
N ASP A 111 11.14 -2.91 -14.47
CA ASP A 111 11.11 -3.80 -13.31
C ASP A 111 10.14 -4.95 -13.53
N TRP A 112 9.00 -4.66 -14.14
CA TRP A 112 8.04 -5.71 -14.48
C TRP A 112 8.65 -6.71 -15.44
N ILE A 113 9.41 -6.22 -16.42
CA ILE A 113 10.07 -7.12 -17.36
C ILE A 113 11.05 -8.03 -16.62
N THR A 114 11.78 -7.47 -15.66
CA THR A 114 12.71 -8.27 -14.86
C THR A 114 11.96 -9.41 -14.17
N ILE A 115 10.83 -9.11 -13.55
CA ILE A 115 10.03 -10.13 -12.87
C ILE A 115 9.48 -11.13 -13.86
N PHE A 116 9.00 -10.66 -15.00
CA PHE A 116 8.40 -11.55 -15.99
C PHE A 116 9.43 -12.53 -16.56
N LEU A 117 10.65 -12.05 -16.79
CA LEU A 117 11.70 -12.91 -17.29
C LEU A 117 12.04 -14.02 -16.30
N GLU A 118 12.05 -13.68 -15.01
CA GLU A 118 12.26 -14.70 -13.98
C GLU A 118 11.14 -15.72 -13.97
N TYR A 119 9.91 -15.25 -14.04
CA TYR A 119 8.74 -16.11 -14.07
C TYR A 119 8.78 -17.03 -15.29
N PHE A 120 9.08 -16.45 -16.45
CA PHE A 120 9.08 -17.19 -17.68
C PHE A 120 10.21 -18.22 -17.73
N SER A 121 11.38 -17.85 -17.18
CA SER A 121 12.53 -18.76 -17.16
C SER A 121 12.30 -19.95 -16.24
N GLY A 122 11.51 -19.78 -15.21
CA GLY A 122 11.23 -20.86 -14.26
C GLY A 122 10.18 -21.84 -14.72
N ARG A 123 9.63 -21.66 -15.91
CA ARG A 123 8.54 -22.52 -16.38
C ARG A 123 9.07 -23.73 -17.19
#